data_954b89c85f4b1dd5077c5636e7a4373b
#
_entry.id   954b89c85f4b1dd5077c5636e7a4373b
#
_cell.length_a   1.000
_cell.length_b   1.000
_cell.length_c   1.000
_cell.angle_alpha   90.00
_cell.angle_beta   90.00
_cell.angle_gamma   90.00
#
_symmetry.space_group_name_H-M   'P 1'
#
loop_
_entity.id
_entity.type
_entity.pdbx_description
1 polymer ?
#
loop_
_entity_poly.entity_id
_entity_poly.type
_entity_poly.pdbx_seq_one_letter_code
_entity_poly.pdbx_strand_id
1 'polypeptide(L)'
;MRCGRIPDVIIDLDTEELLRAAVHNNAEWCAAVSGGGSFADDVWTSALRTPPYYPDGVTLTREASAEALLAGMDTGSPGCSVKDSFAVLDLAPSGFEVLFAAEWIHRPAQAPAPVPATAATPALTWSRVAGSGELAAWEAAWDGGESTGLFHPGLLTEEIAFLAGRSADGRIVAGAAANRTGRVVGLSNVFTADGTPDDEAWTGALAAVADLWPGLPVVGYEAGDDLDTAVRHGFAPLGPLRVWLRSA
;
A
#
# COMPACT_ATOMS: atom_id res chain seq x y z
N MET A 1 -43.77 16.40 -5.32
CA MET A 1 -43.14 15.55 -4.31
C MET A 1 -41.61 15.66 -4.50
N ARG A 2 -40.92 16.33 -3.63
CA ARG A 2 -39.43 16.39 -3.62
C ARG A 2 -38.95 15.15 -2.87
N CYS A 3 -38.27 14.25 -3.60
CA CYS A 3 -37.59 13.12 -2.99
C CYS A 3 -36.43 13.71 -2.18
N GLY A 4 -36.52 13.68 -0.83
CA GLY A 4 -35.45 14.07 0.04
C GLY A 4 -34.28 13.09 -0.09
N ARG A 5 -33.12 13.58 -0.50
CA ARG A 5 -31.86 12.85 -0.34
C ARG A 5 -31.69 12.54 1.14
N ILE A 6 -31.61 11.26 1.49
CA ILE A 6 -31.15 10.83 2.80
C ILE A 6 -29.69 11.30 2.86
N PRO A 7 -29.28 12.06 3.89
CA PRO A 7 -27.87 12.38 4.03
C PRO A 7 -27.10 11.07 4.21
N ASP A 8 -26.05 10.85 3.43
CA ASP A 8 -25.09 9.79 3.66
C ASP A 8 -24.55 9.98 5.08
N VAL A 9 -24.90 9.07 5.95
CA VAL A 9 -24.34 9.03 7.31
C VAL A 9 -22.89 8.61 7.11
N ILE A 10 -21.99 9.59 7.13
CA ILE A 10 -20.56 9.34 7.23
C ILE A 10 -20.35 8.76 8.63
N ILE A 11 -20.33 7.44 8.74
CA ILE A 11 -19.91 6.76 9.97
C ILE A 11 -18.38 6.85 9.93
N ASP A 12 -17.84 7.75 10.73
CA ASP A 12 -16.40 7.83 10.97
C ASP A 12 -15.96 6.51 11.63
N LEU A 13 -14.97 5.85 11.04
CA LEU A 13 -14.37 4.67 11.63
C LEU A 13 -13.54 5.11 12.83
N ASP A 14 -13.61 4.37 13.92
CA ASP A 14 -12.70 4.61 15.04
C ASP A 14 -11.26 4.15 14.69
N THR A 15 -10.30 4.49 15.54
CA THR A 15 -8.88 4.19 15.29
C THR A 15 -8.60 2.70 15.14
N GLU A 16 -9.27 1.86 15.91
CA GLU A 16 -9.10 0.40 15.86
C GLU A 16 -9.75 -0.19 14.58
N GLU A 17 -10.89 0.32 14.19
CA GLU A 17 -11.56 -0.05 12.93
C GLU A 17 -10.72 0.38 11.71
N LEU A 18 -10.12 1.57 11.76
CA LEU A 18 -9.19 2.05 10.72
C LEU A 18 -7.95 1.18 10.63
N LEU A 19 -7.35 0.82 11.78
CA LEU A 19 -6.19 -0.06 11.80
C LEU A 19 -6.51 -1.43 11.19
N ARG A 20 -7.62 -2.06 11.58
CA ARG A 20 -8.08 -3.33 10.98
C ARG A 20 -8.33 -3.19 9.49
N ALA A 21 -8.94 -2.10 9.05
CA ALA A 21 -9.19 -1.84 7.64
C ALA A 21 -7.89 -1.68 6.86
N ALA A 22 -6.88 -0.98 7.42
CA ALA A 22 -5.56 -0.83 6.82
C ALA A 22 -4.83 -2.18 6.69
N VAL A 23 -4.83 -2.99 7.75
CA VAL A 23 -4.24 -4.33 7.76
C VAL A 23 -4.88 -5.22 6.69
N HIS A 24 -6.21 -5.28 6.66
CA HIS A 24 -6.94 -6.12 5.71
C HIS A 24 -6.75 -5.66 4.27
N ASN A 25 -6.81 -4.34 4.02
CA ASN A 25 -6.56 -3.76 2.71
C ASN A 25 -5.15 -4.14 2.18
N ASN A 26 -4.14 -4.03 3.04
CA ASN A 26 -2.78 -4.38 2.66
C ASN A 26 -2.59 -5.89 2.44
N ALA A 27 -3.25 -6.75 3.22
CA ALA A 27 -3.23 -8.19 3.00
C ALA A 27 -3.87 -8.56 1.65
N GLU A 28 -4.98 -7.93 1.27
CA GLU A 28 -5.60 -8.09 -0.05
C GLU A 28 -4.68 -7.61 -1.19
N TRP A 29 -3.97 -6.50 -0.99
CA TRP A 29 -2.95 -6.05 -1.93
C TRP A 29 -1.83 -7.08 -2.10
N CYS A 30 -1.28 -7.61 -0.99
CA CYS A 30 -0.27 -8.67 -1.03
C CYS A 30 -0.78 -9.92 -1.75
N ALA A 31 -2.02 -10.34 -1.47
CA ALA A 31 -2.66 -11.47 -2.14
C ALA A 31 -2.82 -11.23 -3.65
N ALA A 32 -3.25 -10.04 -4.06
CA ALA A 32 -3.43 -9.69 -5.46
C ALA A 32 -2.10 -9.75 -6.24
N VAL A 33 -1.05 -9.13 -5.71
CA VAL A 33 0.28 -9.15 -6.36
C VAL A 33 0.89 -10.55 -6.39
N SER A 34 0.67 -11.34 -5.33
CA SER A 34 1.19 -12.70 -5.24
C SER A 34 0.39 -13.73 -6.06
N GLY A 35 -0.70 -13.31 -6.69
CA GLY A 35 -1.56 -14.21 -7.48
C GLY A 35 -2.46 -15.12 -6.63
N GLY A 36 -2.70 -14.78 -5.36
CA GLY A 36 -3.61 -15.51 -4.47
C GLY A 36 -3.08 -15.68 -3.06
N GLY A 37 -3.48 -16.79 -2.41
CA GLY A 37 -3.18 -17.11 -1.03
C GLY A 37 -4.45 -17.52 -0.28
N SER A 38 -4.31 -17.81 1.00
CA SER A 38 -5.42 -18.26 1.86
C SER A 38 -5.65 -17.25 2.98
N PHE A 39 -6.88 -16.76 3.08
CA PHE A 39 -7.34 -15.97 4.23
C PHE A 39 -7.97 -16.91 5.26
N ALA A 40 -7.51 -16.82 6.49
CA ALA A 40 -8.16 -17.35 7.69
C ALA A 40 -8.59 -16.18 8.58
N ASP A 41 -9.18 -16.46 9.73
CA ASP A 41 -9.69 -15.40 10.63
C ASP A 41 -8.57 -14.46 11.09
N ASP A 42 -7.39 -15.01 11.40
CA ASP A 42 -6.29 -14.26 12.01
C ASP A 42 -5.09 -14.02 11.11
N VAL A 43 -4.99 -14.71 9.97
CA VAL A 43 -3.83 -14.66 9.10
C VAL A 43 -4.19 -14.77 7.62
N TRP A 44 -3.41 -14.11 6.78
CA TRP A 44 -3.30 -14.44 5.36
C TRP A 44 -1.94 -15.11 5.12
N THR A 45 -1.90 -16.18 4.31
CA THR A 45 -0.68 -16.89 3.98
C THR A 45 -0.62 -17.30 2.52
N SER A 46 0.57 -17.33 1.95
CA SER A 46 0.85 -17.96 0.66
C SER A 46 1.65 -19.25 0.85
N ALA A 47 1.14 -20.34 0.32
CA ALA A 47 1.83 -21.64 0.35
C ALA A 47 3.05 -21.71 -0.61
N LEU A 48 3.12 -20.77 -1.55
CA LEU A 48 4.25 -20.60 -2.47
C LEU A 48 4.98 -19.31 -2.11
N ARG A 49 6.29 -19.26 -2.42
CA ARG A 49 7.07 -18.04 -2.26
C ARG A 49 6.42 -16.90 -3.03
N THR A 50 6.17 -15.80 -2.34
CA THR A 50 5.67 -14.56 -2.95
C THR A 50 6.76 -13.86 -3.76
N PRO A 51 6.40 -12.95 -4.66
CA PRO A 51 7.38 -12.13 -5.36
C PRO A 51 8.24 -11.29 -4.39
N PRO A 52 9.42 -10.83 -4.82
CA PRO A 52 10.24 -9.91 -4.02
C PRO A 52 9.42 -8.73 -3.48
N TYR A 53 9.76 -8.26 -2.28
CA TYR A 53 9.11 -7.16 -1.53
C TYR A 53 7.73 -7.50 -0.92
N TYR A 54 7.15 -8.67 -1.21
CA TYR A 54 5.86 -9.07 -0.66
C TYR A 54 6.01 -10.20 0.36
N PRO A 55 5.30 -10.12 1.52
CA PRO A 55 5.40 -11.14 2.57
C PRO A 55 4.66 -12.42 2.17
N ASP A 56 5.14 -13.55 2.66
CA ASP A 56 4.47 -14.86 2.50
C ASP A 56 3.34 -15.06 3.50
N GLY A 57 3.33 -14.24 4.57
CA GLY A 57 2.25 -14.23 5.55
C GLY A 57 2.06 -12.86 6.17
N VAL A 58 0.79 -12.56 6.50
CA VAL A 58 0.37 -11.32 7.14
C VAL A 58 -0.55 -11.66 8.31
N THR A 59 -0.29 -11.11 9.50
CA THR A 59 -1.24 -11.21 10.62
C THR A 59 -2.40 -10.24 10.38
N LEU A 60 -3.64 -10.71 10.59
CA LEU A 60 -4.87 -9.93 10.40
C LEU A 60 -5.46 -9.46 11.73
N THR A 61 -5.08 -10.11 12.83
CA THR A 61 -5.51 -9.77 14.19
C THR A 61 -4.33 -9.80 15.17
N ARG A 62 -4.51 -9.24 16.37
CA ARG A 62 -3.50 -9.29 17.45
C ARG A 62 -3.37 -10.68 18.07
N GLU A 63 -4.40 -11.51 17.90
CA GLU A 63 -4.52 -12.86 18.41
C GLU A 63 -3.85 -13.90 17.52
N ALA A 64 -3.36 -13.48 16.34
CA ALA A 64 -2.66 -14.36 15.41
C ALA A 64 -1.45 -15.04 16.08
N SER A 65 -1.37 -16.37 15.94
CA SER A 65 -0.26 -17.13 16.49
C SER A 65 0.83 -17.38 15.44
N ALA A 66 2.09 -17.41 15.88
CA ALA A 66 3.21 -17.78 15.03
C ALA A 66 3.04 -19.19 14.42
N GLU A 67 2.50 -20.14 15.19
CA GLU A 67 2.25 -21.51 14.74
C GLU A 67 1.26 -21.55 13.57
N ALA A 68 0.10 -20.89 13.71
CA ALA A 68 -0.93 -20.84 12.67
C ALA A 68 -0.40 -20.16 11.39
N LEU A 69 0.34 -19.07 11.55
CA LEU A 69 0.93 -18.33 10.44
C LEU A 69 1.95 -19.19 9.67
N LEU A 70 2.94 -19.76 10.38
CA LEU A 70 4.03 -20.54 9.76
C LEU A 70 3.56 -21.85 9.15
N ALA A 71 2.47 -22.45 9.66
CA ALA A 71 1.89 -23.68 9.10
C ALA A 71 1.33 -23.49 7.67
N GLY A 72 0.97 -22.26 7.29
CA GLY A 72 0.41 -21.93 5.97
C GLY A 72 1.44 -21.50 4.94
N MET A 73 2.74 -21.50 5.27
CA MET A 73 3.80 -20.91 4.45
C MET A 73 4.92 -21.90 4.12
N ASP A 74 5.62 -21.68 3.02
CA ASP A 74 6.90 -22.35 2.76
C ASP A 74 8.03 -21.72 3.56
N THR A 75 8.32 -22.27 4.73
CA THR A 75 9.44 -21.86 5.58
C THR A 75 10.75 -22.56 5.23
N GLY A 76 10.74 -23.51 4.29
CA GLY A 76 11.93 -24.28 3.90
C GLY A 76 12.81 -23.60 2.86
N SER A 77 12.24 -22.72 2.05
CA SER A 77 12.97 -21.98 1.02
C SER A 77 13.46 -20.62 1.55
N PRO A 78 14.64 -20.14 1.09
CA PRO A 78 15.16 -18.84 1.49
C PRO A 78 14.25 -17.68 1.16
N GLY A 79 14.35 -16.59 1.96
CA GLY A 79 13.63 -15.34 1.71
C GLY A 79 12.18 -15.36 2.18
N CYS A 80 11.79 -16.33 3.03
CA CYS A 80 10.48 -16.33 3.67
C CYS A 80 10.31 -15.08 4.54
N SER A 81 9.22 -14.35 4.34
CA SER A 81 8.97 -13.12 5.10
C SER A 81 7.56 -13.03 5.65
N VAL A 82 7.42 -12.34 6.77
CA VAL A 82 6.16 -12.18 7.49
C VAL A 82 5.96 -10.70 7.81
N LYS A 83 4.77 -10.21 7.54
CA LYS A 83 4.30 -8.92 8.06
C LYS A 83 3.49 -9.16 9.33
N ASP A 84 4.08 -8.85 10.46
CA ASP A 84 3.43 -8.79 11.77
C ASP A 84 2.76 -7.43 11.92
N SER A 85 1.50 -7.36 11.54
CA SER A 85 0.73 -6.12 11.41
C SER A 85 0.50 -5.38 12.74
N PHE A 86 0.79 -6.00 13.86
CA PHE A 86 0.58 -5.42 15.19
C PHE A 86 1.86 -5.37 16.03
N ALA A 87 2.99 -5.81 15.47
CA ALA A 87 4.29 -5.90 16.12
C ALA A 87 4.26 -6.71 17.45
N VAL A 88 3.45 -7.78 17.50
CA VAL A 88 3.24 -8.60 18.71
C VAL A 88 3.92 -9.96 18.66
N LEU A 89 4.29 -10.45 17.48
CA LEU A 89 4.91 -11.76 17.34
C LEU A 89 6.40 -11.73 17.74
N ASP A 90 6.87 -12.85 18.28
CA ASP A 90 8.29 -13.18 18.36
C ASP A 90 8.58 -14.38 17.46
N LEU A 91 9.16 -14.13 16.31
CA LEU A 91 9.53 -15.15 15.33
C LEU A 91 11.02 -15.52 15.38
N ALA A 92 11.82 -14.92 16.27
CA ALA A 92 13.23 -15.23 16.44
C ALA A 92 13.48 -16.72 16.77
N PRO A 93 12.68 -17.41 17.62
CA PRO A 93 12.84 -18.84 17.87
C PRO A 93 12.64 -19.71 16.61
N SER A 94 11.94 -19.20 15.58
CA SER A 94 11.73 -19.87 14.29
C SER A 94 12.76 -19.46 13.23
N GLY A 95 13.82 -18.74 13.62
CA GLY A 95 14.92 -18.36 12.74
C GLY A 95 14.65 -17.13 11.85
N PHE A 96 13.69 -16.29 12.25
CA PHE A 96 13.44 -15.01 11.60
C PHE A 96 14.16 -13.88 12.32
N GLU A 97 14.54 -12.86 11.56
CA GLU A 97 15.08 -11.60 12.07
C GLU A 97 14.17 -10.45 11.63
N VAL A 98 14.10 -9.39 12.43
CA VAL A 98 13.36 -8.18 12.04
C VAL A 98 14.09 -7.52 10.89
N LEU A 99 13.45 -7.47 9.72
CA LEU A 99 13.96 -6.78 8.54
C LEU A 99 13.82 -5.27 8.72
N PHE A 100 12.63 -4.80 9.11
CA PHE A 100 12.36 -3.42 9.48
C PHE A 100 11.09 -3.30 10.34
N ALA A 101 10.95 -2.14 10.97
CA ALA A 101 9.73 -1.72 11.64
C ALA A 101 9.16 -0.48 10.94
N ALA A 102 7.83 -0.36 10.95
CA ALA A 102 7.11 0.76 10.32
C ALA A 102 5.86 1.11 11.14
N GLU A 103 5.18 2.16 10.74
CA GLU A 103 3.91 2.60 11.33
C GLU A 103 2.80 2.52 10.29
N TRP A 104 1.68 1.91 10.66
CA TRP A 104 0.44 2.09 9.93
C TRP A 104 0.02 3.56 10.00
N ILE A 105 -0.47 4.08 8.89
CA ILE A 105 -0.88 5.47 8.78
C ILE A 105 -2.25 5.59 8.12
N HIS A 106 -2.98 6.65 8.45
CA HIS A 106 -4.24 6.98 7.79
C HIS A 106 -4.34 8.47 7.51
N ARG A 107 -5.04 8.81 6.45
CA ARG A 107 -5.42 10.17 6.09
C ARG A 107 -6.94 10.25 5.96
N PRO A 108 -7.63 11.09 6.77
CA PRO A 108 -9.08 11.23 6.70
C PRO A 108 -9.55 11.69 5.31
N ALA A 109 -10.73 11.24 4.90
CA ALA A 109 -11.34 11.67 3.64
C ALA A 109 -11.56 13.19 3.54
N GLN A 110 -11.80 13.85 4.69
CA GLN A 110 -12.03 15.29 4.80
C GLN A 110 -10.74 16.09 4.99
N ALA A 111 -9.57 15.44 4.97
CA ALA A 111 -8.31 16.16 5.07
C ALA A 111 -8.20 17.21 3.94
N PRO A 112 -7.65 18.40 4.20
CA PRO A 112 -7.46 19.41 3.17
C PRO A 112 -6.76 18.84 1.95
N ALA A 113 -7.15 19.30 0.75
CA ALA A 113 -6.45 18.89 -0.46
C ALA A 113 -4.94 19.15 -0.29
N PRO A 114 -4.08 18.24 -0.78
CA PRO A 114 -2.64 18.44 -0.74
C PRO A 114 -2.29 19.78 -1.41
N VAL A 115 -1.43 20.56 -0.77
CA VAL A 115 -0.97 21.82 -1.33
C VAL A 115 0.16 21.50 -2.31
N PRO A 116 0.06 21.90 -3.60
CA PRO A 116 1.16 21.69 -4.54
C PRO A 116 2.45 22.31 -4.01
N ALA A 117 3.56 21.59 -4.14
CA ALA A 117 4.87 22.16 -3.87
C ALA A 117 5.07 23.41 -4.76
N THR A 118 5.83 24.38 -4.26
CA THR A 118 5.96 25.74 -4.81
C THR A 118 6.09 25.80 -6.34
N ALA A 119 5.51 26.84 -6.94
CA ALA A 119 5.36 27.14 -8.38
C ALA A 119 6.63 27.10 -9.28
N ALA A 120 7.73 26.53 -8.83
CA ALA A 120 8.99 26.44 -9.58
C ALA A 120 9.17 25.13 -10.36
N THR A 121 8.38 24.08 -10.06
CA THR A 121 8.46 22.80 -10.76
C THR A 121 7.30 22.70 -11.76
N PRO A 122 7.53 22.29 -13.02
CA PRO A 122 6.43 22.02 -13.95
C PRO A 122 5.49 20.95 -13.35
N ALA A 123 4.22 21.27 -13.27
CA ALA A 123 3.21 20.35 -12.73
C ALA A 123 3.20 19.03 -13.51
N LEU A 124 3.24 17.90 -12.81
CA LEU A 124 3.12 16.58 -13.40
C LEU A 124 1.67 16.35 -13.88
N THR A 125 1.51 15.67 -15.00
CA THR A 125 0.20 15.17 -15.44
C THR A 125 -0.04 13.79 -14.87
N TRP A 126 -1.06 13.65 -14.03
CA TRP A 126 -1.40 12.39 -13.40
C TRP A 126 -2.48 11.64 -14.18
N SER A 127 -2.29 10.35 -14.35
CA SER A 127 -3.27 9.46 -14.99
C SER A 127 -3.17 8.05 -14.42
N ARG A 128 -4.27 7.32 -14.49
CA ARG A 128 -4.29 5.89 -14.23
C ARG A 128 -3.63 5.15 -15.39
N VAL A 129 -2.79 4.17 -15.08
CA VAL A 129 -2.23 3.22 -16.04
C VAL A 129 -3.34 2.35 -16.62
N ALA A 130 -3.45 2.29 -17.95
CA ALA A 130 -4.56 1.66 -18.62
C ALA A 130 -4.23 0.33 -19.29
N GLY A 131 -2.95 0.01 -19.52
CA GLY A 131 -2.57 -1.19 -20.28
C GLY A 131 -1.24 -1.79 -19.87
N SER A 132 -0.99 -3.00 -20.34
CA SER A 132 0.20 -3.79 -19.96
C SER A 132 1.53 -3.11 -20.29
N GLY A 133 1.63 -2.43 -21.43
CA GLY A 133 2.84 -1.70 -21.80
C GLY A 133 3.12 -0.49 -20.91
N GLU A 134 2.05 0.22 -20.50
CA GLU A 134 2.16 1.30 -19.53
C GLU A 134 2.52 0.78 -18.12
N LEU A 135 1.96 -0.38 -17.72
CA LEU A 135 2.27 -1.00 -16.44
C LEU A 135 3.75 -1.40 -16.37
N ALA A 136 4.28 -1.99 -17.44
CA ALA A 136 5.70 -2.30 -17.51
C ALA A 136 6.59 -1.03 -17.45
N ALA A 137 6.17 0.06 -18.11
CA ALA A 137 6.89 1.33 -18.03
C ALA A 137 6.81 1.95 -16.62
N TRP A 138 5.66 1.80 -15.93
CA TRP A 138 5.47 2.24 -14.56
C TRP A 138 6.36 1.45 -13.60
N GLU A 139 6.39 0.11 -13.74
CA GLU A 139 7.24 -0.77 -12.92
C GLU A 139 8.73 -0.44 -13.13
N ALA A 140 9.15 -0.25 -14.37
CA ALA A 140 10.53 0.14 -14.67
C ALA A 140 10.93 1.49 -14.05
N ALA A 141 10.00 2.46 -14.01
CA ALA A 141 10.25 3.74 -13.35
C ALA A 141 10.31 3.61 -11.82
N TRP A 142 9.47 2.72 -11.24
CA TRP A 142 9.45 2.43 -9.81
C TRP A 142 10.71 1.70 -9.34
N ASP A 143 11.14 0.68 -10.07
CA ASP A 143 12.31 -0.14 -9.72
C ASP A 143 13.65 0.54 -10.10
N GLY A 144 13.61 1.60 -10.90
CA GLY A 144 14.80 2.30 -11.40
C GLY A 144 15.57 1.53 -12.46
N GLY A 145 14.96 0.54 -13.11
CA GLY A 145 15.57 -0.36 -14.06
C GLY A 145 14.62 -0.81 -15.17
N GLU A 146 14.57 -2.10 -15.42
CA GLU A 146 13.65 -2.73 -16.35
C GLU A 146 12.51 -3.41 -15.57
N SER A 147 11.30 -3.47 -16.18
CA SER A 147 10.21 -4.23 -15.59
C SER A 147 10.56 -5.71 -15.49
N THR A 148 10.39 -6.28 -14.31
CA THR A 148 10.56 -7.72 -14.03
C THR A 148 9.25 -8.50 -14.19
N GLY A 149 8.12 -7.81 -14.40
CA GLY A 149 6.78 -8.41 -14.46
C GLY A 149 6.21 -8.69 -13.06
N LEU A 150 6.74 -8.03 -12.04
CA LEU A 150 6.22 -8.10 -10.67
C LEU A 150 4.74 -7.71 -10.64
N PHE A 151 4.39 -6.63 -11.33
CA PHE A 151 3.01 -6.18 -11.46
C PHE A 151 2.41 -6.70 -12.77
N HIS A 152 1.66 -7.81 -12.67
CA HIS A 152 1.03 -8.41 -13.84
C HIS A 152 -0.24 -7.67 -14.30
N PRO A 153 -0.59 -7.70 -15.60
CA PRO A 153 -1.72 -6.93 -16.14
C PRO A 153 -3.09 -7.25 -15.51
N GLY A 154 -3.25 -8.41 -14.89
CA GLY A 154 -4.46 -8.77 -14.15
C GLY A 154 -4.74 -7.91 -12.93
N LEU A 155 -3.75 -7.10 -12.47
CA LEU A 155 -3.92 -6.11 -11.42
C LEU A 155 -4.65 -4.84 -11.89
N LEU A 156 -4.80 -4.62 -13.21
CA LEU A 156 -5.53 -3.46 -13.76
C LEU A 156 -7.04 -3.72 -13.67
N THR A 157 -7.62 -3.50 -12.49
CA THR A 157 -9.04 -3.74 -12.19
C THR A 157 -9.72 -2.43 -11.76
N GLU A 158 -11.02 -2.43 -11.50
CA GLU A 158 -11.71 -1.24 -10.96
C GLU A 158 -11.25 -0.91 -9.52
N GLU A 159 -10.85 -1.93 -8.76
CA GLU A 159 -10.44 -1.80 -7.37
C GLU A 159 -8.94 -1.52 -7.19
N ILE A 160 -8.12 -1.72 -8.21
CA ILE A 160 -6.67 -1.50 -8.17
C ILE A 160 -6.28 -0.50 -9.26
N ALA A 161 -5.54 0.52 -8.89
CA ALA A 161 -5.03 1.53 -9.82
C ALA A 161 -3.53 1.75 -9.63
N PHE A 162 -2.79 1.70 -10.72
CA PHE A 162 -1.44 2.25 -10.79
C PHE A 162 -1.55 3.68 -11.30
N LEU A 163 -0.98 4.62 -10.55
CA LEU A 163 -1.04 6.05 -10.80
C LEU A 163 0.31 6.51 -11.33
N ALA A 164 0.33 7.18 -12.46
CA ALA A 164 1.53 7.66 -13.13
C ALA A 164 1.54 9.19 -13.20
N GLY A 165 2.53 9.80 -12.60
CA GLY A 165 2.87 11.21 -12.73
C GLY A 165 3.89 11.39 -13.85
N ARG A 166 3.48 12.13 -14.91
CA ARG A 166 4.28 12.30 -16.12
C ARG A 166 4.82 13.70 -16.23
N SER A 167 6.09 13.80 -16.58
CA SER A 167 6.75 15.04 -17.01
C SER A 167 6.22 15.55 -18.36
N ALA A 168 6.59 16.76 -18.74
CA ALA A 168 6.15 17.40 -19.98
C ALA A 168 6.54 16.63 -21.25
N ASP A 169 7.60 15.82 -21.20
CA ASP A 169 8.05 14.94 -22.28
C ASP A 169 7.39 13.55 -22.24
N GLY A 170 6.44 13.33 -21.33
CA GLY A 170 5.62 12.12 -21.22
C GLY A 170 6.26 10.97 -20.44
N ARG A 171 7.46 11.13 -19.87
CA ARG A 171 8.09 10.09 -19.03
C ARG A 171 7.40 9.97 -17.69
N ILE A 172 7.29 8.76 -17.16
CA ILE A 172 6.83 8.52 -15.80
C ILE A 172 7.98 8.87 -14.85
N VAL A 173 7.78 9.88 -14.01
CA VAL A 173 8.78 10.39 -13.05
C VAL A 173 8.27 10.40 -11.61
N ALA A 174 7.04 9.98 -11.41
CA ALA A 174 6.44 9.75 -10.10
C ALA A 174 5.31 8.72 -10.24
N GLY A 175 4.96 8.06 -9.17
CA GLY A 175 3.83 7.13 -9.20
C GLY A 175 3.46 6.59 -7.84
N ALA A 176 2.35 5.86 -7.81
CA ALA A 176 1.88 5.11 -6.65
C ALA A 176 0.97 3.96 -7.11
N ALA A 177 0.86 2.92 -6.30
CA ALA A 177 -0.20 1.92 -6.41
C ALA A 177 -1.28 2.22 -5.37
N ALA A 178 -2.54 2.05 -5.75
CA ALA A 178 -3.67 2.21 -4.86
C ALA A 178 -4.66 1.06 -5.04
N ASN A 179 -5.21 0.55 -3.94
CA ASN A 179 -6.23 -0.49 -3.96
C ASN A 179 -7.37 -0.17 -3.01
N ARG A 180 -8.61 -0.29 -3.49
CA ARG A 180 -9.79 -0.07 -2.68
C ARG A 180 -10.26 -1.38 -2.07
N THR A 181 -10.45 -1.40 -0.76
CA THR A 181 -11.07 -2.50 -0.02
C THR A 181 -12.11 -1.94 0.92
N GLY A 182 -13.35 -2.33 0.73
CA GLY A 182 -14.45 -1.87 1.58
C GLY A 182 -14.56 -0.33 1.61
N ARG A 183 -14.23 0.26 2.76
CA ARG A 183 -14.38 1.70 3.03
C ARG A 183 -13.06 2.48 3.09
N VAL A 184 -11.96 1.89 2.67
CA VAL A 184 -10.64 2.53 2.65
C VAL A 184 -9.96 2.34 1.30
N VAL A 185 -9.00 3.21 1.02
CA VAL A 185 -8.08 3.08 -0.10
C VAL A 185 -6.68 2.92 0.46
N GLY A 186 -6.03 1.80 0.15
CA GLY A 186 -4.60 1.60 0.40
C GLY A 186 -3.77 2.38 -0.58
N LEU A 187 -2.74 3.06 -0.12
CA LEU A 187 -1.72 3.71 -0.93
C LEU A 187 -0.37 3.07 -0.63
N SER A 188 0.33 2.64 -1.66
CA SER A 188 1.62 1.95 -1.54
C SER A 188 2.50 2.24 -2.74
N ASN A 189 3.77 1.81 -2.68
CA ASN A 189 4.70 1.97 -3.79
C ASN A 189 4.78 3.40 -4.31
N VAL A 190 4.69 4.40 -3.42
CA VAL A 190 4.89 5.81 -3.78
C VAL A 190 6.35 6.00 -4.16
N PHE A 191 6.62 6.60 -5.31
CA PHE A 191 7.98 6.82 -5.78
C PHE A 191 8.14 8.10 -6.58
N THR A 192 9.38 8.56 -6.65
CA THR A 192 9.85 9.60 -7.55
C THR A 192 11.09 9.12 -8.32
N ALA A 193 11.30 9.67 -9.49
CA ALA A 193 12.46 9.44 -10.35
C ALA A 193 12.97 10.77 -10.91
N ASP A 194 14.20 10.75 -11.46
CA ASP A 194 14.80 11.87 -12.18
C ASP A 194 14.87 13.20 -11.39
N GLY A 195 15.04 13.11 -10.07
CA GLY A 195 15.13 14.29 -9.20
C GLY A 195 13.81 15.01 -8.95
N THR A 196 12.68 14.37 -9.26
CA THR A 196 11.35 14.83 -8.86
C THR A 196 11.25 14.84 -7.34
N PRO A 197 10.76 15.91 -6.71
CA PRO A 197 10.56 15.93 -5.25
C PRO A 197 9.50 14.94 -4.78
N ASP A 198 9.72 14.30 -3.62
CA ASP A 198 8.77 13.34 -3.04
C ASP A 198 7.39 13.96 -2.78
N ASP A 199 7.34 15.21 -2.34
CA ASP A 199 6.10 15.94 -2.14
C ASP A 199 5.21 16.01 -3.40
N GLU A 200 5.80 16.00 -4.61
CA GLU A 200 5.05 15.96 -5.88
C GLU A 200 4.36 14.60 -6.07
N ALA A 201 5.02 13.49 -5.72
CA ALA A 201 4.42 12.16 -5.79
C ALA A 201 3.25 12.02 -4.82
N TRP A 202 3.45 12.40 -3.56
CA TRP A 202 2.39 12.35 -2.55
C TRP A 202 1.20 13.24 -2.91
N THR A 203 1.46 14.49 -3.31
CA THR A 203 0.41 15.44 -3.71
C THR A 203 -0.42 14.90 -4.87
N GLY A 204 0.24 14.44 -5.92
CA GLY A 204 -0.44 13.97 -7.12
C GLY A 204 -1.13 12.63 -6.94
N ALA A 205 -0.53 11.69 -6.23
CA ALA A 205 -1.15 10.40 -5.92
C ALA A 205 -2.41 10.59 -5.08
N LEU A 206 -2.37 11.42 -4.04
CA LEU A 206 -3.54 11.71 -3.20
C LEU A 206 -4.66 12.41 -3.97
N ALA A 207 -4.33 13.33 -4.87
CA ALA A 207 -5.32 13.97 -5.74
C ALA A 207 -5.98 12.94 -6.67
N ALA A 208 -5.17 12.08 -7.32
CA ALA A 208 -5.68 11.04 -8.21
C ALA A 208 -6.54 9.98 -7.47
N VAL A 209 -6.17 9.62 -6.24
CA VAL A 209 -6.98 8.73 -5.38
C VAL A 209 -8.32 9.39 -5.03
N ALA A 210 -8.33 10.68 -4.69
CA ALA A 210 -9.56 11.42 -4.35
C ALA A 210 -10.50 11.54 -5.55
N ASP A 211 -9.96 11.63 -6.77
CA ASP A 211 -10.75 11.65 -8.01
C ASP A 211 -11.36 10.27 -8.32
N LEU A 212 -10.61 9.19 -8.10
CA LEU A 212 -11.06 7.82 -8.37
C LEU A 212 -12.07 7.32 -7.32
N TRP A 213 -11.83 7.61 -6.05
CA TRP A 213 -12.64 7.12 -4.94
C TRP A 213 -12.94 8.25 -3.94
N PRO A 214 -13.80 9.20 -4.33
CA PRO A 214 -14.10 10.36 -3.51
C PRO A 214 -14.74 9.99 -2.18
N GLY A 215 -14.30 10.66 -1.12
CA GLY A 215 -14.87 10.50 0.21
C GLY A 215 -14.40 9.27 0.99
N LEU A 216 -13.40 8.52 0.49
CA LEU A 216 -12.78 7.44 1.25
C LEU A 216 -11.50 7.91 1.95
N PRO A 217 -11.24 7.46 3.19
CA PRO A 217 -9.96 7.67 3.84
C PRO A 217 -8.87 6.84 3.15
N VAL A 218 -7.64 7.35 3.17
CA VAL A 218 -6.46 6.68 2.63
C VAL A 218 -5.67 6.05 3.77
N VAL A 219 -5.23 4.82 3.59
CA VAL A 219 -4.41 4.05 4.54
C VAL A 219 -3.13 3.54 3.88
N GLY A 220 -2.12 3.27 4.68
CA GLY A 220 -0.84 2.72 4.24
C GLY A 220 0.05 2.43 5.43
N TYR A 221 1.33 2.23 5.19
CA TYR A 221 2.36 2.22 6.23
C TYR A 221 3.66 2.79 5.67
N GLU A 222 4.40 3.46 6.54
CA GLU A 222 5.68 4.06 6.18
C GLU A 222 6.68 3.98 7.35
N ALA A 223 7.94 4.24 7.06
CA ALA A 223 9.02 4.28 8.03
C ALA A 223 10.01 5.42 7.72
N GLY A 224 10.75 5.88 8.73
CA GLY A 224 11.80 6.87 8.54
C GLY A 224 11.34 8.15 7.85
N ASP A 225 12.10 8.64 6.87
CA ASP A 225 11.85 9.90 6.18
C ASP A 225 10.54 9.88 5.37
N ASP A 226 10.12 8.69 4.88
CA ASP A 226 8.85 8.53 4.16
C ASP A 226 7.65 8.69 5.11
N LEU A 227 7.77 8.25 6.36
CA LEU A 227 6.75 8.50 7.38
C LEU A 227 6.63 10.01 7.66
N ASP A 228 7.74 10.71 7.80
CA ASP A 228 7.74 12.17 7.99
C ASP A 228 7.09 12.88 6.80
N THR A 229 7.34 12.40 5.59
CA THR A 229 6.71 12.92 4.38
C THR A 229 5.20 12.67 4.39
N ALA A 230 4.76 11.46 4.69
CA ALA A 230 3.34 11.13 4.79
C ALA A 230 2.62 12.01 5.84
N VAL A 231 3.24 12.23 7.00
CA VAL A 231 2.69 13.10 8.07
C VAL A 231 2.53 14.54 7.56
N ARG A 232 3.50 15.08 6.81
CA ARG A 232 3.36 16.42 6.18
C ARG A 232 2.19 16.48 5.20
N HIS A 233 1.84 15.36 4.57
CA HIS A 233 0.68 15.24 3.67
C HIS A 233 -0.63 14.88 4.39
N GLY A 234 -0.68 15.01 5.71
CA GLY A 234 -1.90 14.90 6.52
C GLY A 234 -2.25 13.49 6.97
N PHE A 235 -1.29 12.56 6.94
CA PHE A 235 -1.45 11.27 7.57
C PHE A 235 -1.18 11.34 9.07
N ALA A 236 -1.83 10.46 9.81
CA ALA A 236 -1.61 10.24 11.24
C ALA A 236 -1.29 8.75 11.51
N PRO A 237 -0.38 8.46 12.45
CA PRO A 237 -0.08 7.09 12.85
C PRO A 237 -1.29 6.38 13.46
N LEU A 238 -1.41 5.07 13.19
CA LEU A 238 -2.42 4.16 13.76
C LEU A 238 -1.82 3.12 14.70
N GLY A 239 -0.55 2.77 14.50
CA GLY A 239 0.14 1.78 15.32
C GLY A 239 1.28 1.08 14.58
N PRO A 240 2.17 0.38 15.31
CA PRO A 240 3.37 -0.21 14.77
C PRO A 240 3.09 -1.51 14.00
N LEU A 241 3.96 -1.80 13.04
CA LEU A 241 4.12 -3.11 12.42
C LEU A 241 5.60 -3.51 12.36
N ARG A 242 5.86 -4.80 12.13
CA ARG A 242 7.19 -5.33 11.82
C ARG A 242 7.14 -6.22 10.60
N VAL A 243 8.20 -6.18 9.81
CA VAL A 243 8.44 -7.20 8.79
C VAL A 243 9.61 -8.07 9.26
N TRP A 244 9.36 -9.37 9.25
CA TRP A 244 10.33 -10.40 9.61
C TRP A 244 10.82 -11.09 8.34
N LEU A 245 12.10 -11.42 8.30
CA LEU A 245 12.72 -12.16 7.20
C LEU A 245 13.46 -13.37 7.77
N ARG A 246 13.30 -14.52 7.14
CA ARG A 246 14.11 -15.69 7.35
C ARG A 246 15.15 -15.79 6.22
N SER A 247 16.37 -15.38 6.54
CA SER A 247 17.53 -15.64 5.69
C SER A 247 17.88 -17.13 5.79
N ALA A 248 18.35 -17.73 4.70
CA ALA A 248 18.64 -19.17 4.60
C ALA A 248 19.53 -19.71 5.71
#